data_0b85f86578c9414bdafec89d764ab012
#
_entry.id   0b85f86578c9414bdafec89d764ab012
#
_cell.length_a   1.000
_cell.length_b   1.000
_cell.length_c   1.000
_cell.angle_alpha   90.00
_cell.angle_beta   90.00
_cell.angle_gamma   90.00
#
_symmetry.space_group_name_H-M   'P 1'
#
loop_
_entity.id
_entity.type
_entity.pdbx_description
1 polymer ?
#
loop_
_entity_poly.entity_id
_entity_poly.type
_entity_poly.pdbx_seq_one_letter_code
_entity_poly.pdbx_strand_id
1 'polypeptide(L)'
;VIEKHRHAVQYYLDKYADPEIELQSHIVWNSNEAEAIKEEVEGNNYDLVVKYTKDEESFTSLIFTPVDWQLLRKCPVPVLMVRNGDWKHQRRILVAVNVSGEQDYQDEFNQELVETGMSLAENLNRGNVHLVAAYPSAPINMAIDLPEFNTSGYENGIRGQHLINMKALRQKFGISEDHTHVREGFPEEVIPEVAKEI
;
A
#
# COMPACT_ATOMS: atom_id res chain seq x y z
N VAL A 1 35.71 -3.73 -1.54
CA VAL A 1 34.23 -3.79 -1.71
C VAL A 1 33.62 -2.50 -1.18
N ILE A 2 33.85 -2.10 0.05
CA ILE A 2 33.25 -0.91 0.68
C ILE A 2 33.57 0.38 -0.09
N GLU A 3 34.83 0.59 -0.51
CA GLU A 3 35.21 1.78 -1.27
C GLU A 3 34.48 1.91 -2.61
N LYS A 4 34.24 0.78 -3.32
CA LYS A 4 33.48 0.79 -4.57
C LYS A 4 32.02 1.25 -4.33
N HIS A 5 31.41 0.80 -3.24
CA HIS A 5 30.05 1.24 -2.89
C HIS A 5 30.03 2.70 -2.46
N ARG A 6 31.04 3.17 -1.74
CA ARG A 6 31.17 4.57 -1.34
C ARG A 6 31.24 5.51 -2.56
N HIS A 7 32.05 5.16 -3.56
CA HIS A 7 32.11 5.94 -4.80
C HIS A 7 30.78 5.96 -5.57
N ALA A 8 30.08 4.83 -5.62
CA ALA A 8 28.76 4.77 -6.27
C ALA A 8 27.73 5.63 -5.54
N VAL A 9 27.69 5.57 -4.21
CA VAL A 9 26.79 6.41 -3.40
C VAL A 9 27.13 7.88 -3.57
N GLN A 10 28.43 8.26 -3.52
CA GLN A 10 28.85 9.64 -3.71
C GLN A 10 28.42 10.19 -5.09
N TYR A 11 28.54 9.39 -6.14
CA TYR A 11 28.05 9.77 -7.47
C TYR A 11 26.56 10.13 -7.47
N TYR A 12 25.73 9.36 -6.75
CA TYR A 12 24.30 9.65 -6.65
C TYR A 12 24.01 10.88 -5.78
N LEU A 13 24.73 11.05 -4.67
CA LEU A 13 24.61 12.26 -3.85
C LEU A 13 24.91 13.52 -4.67
N ASP A 14 26.00 13.51 -5.44
CA ASP A 14 26.40 14.63 -6.27
C ASP A 14 25.40 14.89 -7.41
N LYS A 15 24.87 13.81 -8.00
CA LYS A 15 23.91 13.88 -9.11
C LYS A 15 22.56 14.46 -8.72
N TYR A 16 22.10 14.15 -7.50
CA TYR A 16 20.80 14.55 -6.99
C TYR A 16 20.89 15.62 -5.88
N ALA A 17 22.05 16.26 -5.76
CA ALA A 17 22.24 17.37 -4.86
C ALA A 17 21.23 18.48 -5.15
N ASP A 18 20.46 18.87 -4.13
CA ASP A 18 19.51 19.95 -4.19
C ASP A 18 19.74 20.85 -2.96
N PRO A 19 19.85 22.17 -3.12
CA PRO A 19 20.07 23.07 -1.98
C PRO A 19 18.98 23.02 -0.90
N GLU A 20 17.78 22.58 -1.26
CA GLU A 20 16.63 22.48 -0.36
C GLU A 20 16.53 21.10 0.32
N ILE A 21 17.37 20.13 -0.09
CA ILE A 21 17.32 18.75 0.42
C ILE A 21 18.67 18.37 1.01
N GLU A 22 18.69 18.05 2.29
CA GLU A 22 19.86 17.49 2.92
C GLU A 22 19.96 15.98 2.59
N LEU A 23 21.05 15.59 1.92
CA LEU A 23 21.33 14.21 1.59
C LEU A 23 22.51 13.69 2.42
N GLN A 24 22.28 12.61 3.16
CA GLN A 24 23.31 11.92 3.94
C GLN A 24 23.46 10.47 3.44
N SER A 25 24.65 9.89 3.58
CA SER A 25 24.89 8.50 3.21
C SER A 25 25.39 7.69 4.40
N HIS A 26 24.73 6.57 4.66
CA HIS A 26 25.14 5.59 5.64
C HIS A 26 25.44 4.27 4.93
N ILE A 27 26.60 3.68 5.19
CA ILE A 27 26.98 2.39 4.64
C ILE A 27 27.15 1.42 5.81
N VAL A 28 26.19 0.51 5.91
CA VAL A 28 26.15 -0.50 6.97
C VAL A 28 26.50 -1.87 6.38
N TRP A 29 27.32 -2.64 7.08
CA TRP A 29 27.65 -4.01 6.75
C TRP A 29 26.96 -4.93 7.73
N ASN A 30 25.90 -5.59 7.28
CA ASN A 30 25.14 -6.55 8.07
C ASN A 30 24.75 -7.76 7.19
N SER A 31 24.71 -8.94 7.78
CA SER A 31 24.24 -10.15 7.08
C SER A 31 22.73 -10.20 6.93
N ASN A 32 22.00 -9.42 7.73
CA ASN A 32 20.55 -9.26 7.67
C ASN A 32 20.19 -7.83 7.28
N GLU A 33 19.86 -7.62 6.00
CA GLU A 33 19.52 -6.30 5.45
C GLU A 33 18.30 -5.69 6.13
N ALA A 34 17.26 -6.48 6.39
CA ALA A 34 16.03 -5.98 7.01
C ALA A 34 16.27 -5.49 8.45
N GLU A 35 17.10 -6.20 9.21
CA GLU A 35 17.44 -5.79 10.57
C GLU A 35 18.32 -4.53 10.57
N ALA A 36 19.29 -4.43 9.66
CA ALA A 36 20.10 -3.23 9.52
C ALA A 36 19.27 -1.98 9.21
N ILE A 37 18.29 -2.10 8.30
CA ILE A 37 17.38 -1.00 7.97
C ILE A 37 16.51 -0.65 9.18
N LYS A 38 15.99 -1.64 9.88
CA LYS A 38 15.17 -1.42 11.06
C LYS A 38 15.96 -0.72 12.18
N GLU A 39 17.18 -1.18 12.50
CA GLU A 39 18.07 -0.56 13.48
C GLU A 39 18.37 0.90 13.12
N GLU A 40 18.61 1.18 11.84
CA GLU A 40 18.83 2.53 11.34
C GLU A 40 17.59 3.42 11.56
N VAL A 41 16.40 2.89 11.28
CA VAL A 41 15.12 3.61 11.46
C VAL A 41 14.84 3.86 12.94
N GLU A 42 15.05 2.88 13.80
CA GLU A 42 14.86 3.02 15.26
C GLU A 42 15.86 3.97 15.92
N GLY A 43 17.06 4.06 15.36
CA GLY A 43 18.13 4.95 15.86
C GLY A 43 17.99 6.41 15.41
N ASN A 44 17.13 6.71 14.47
CA ASN A 44 16.94 8.04 13.87
C ASN A 44 15.45 8.34 13.68
N ASN A 45 15.11 9.61 13.47
CA ASN A 45 13.73 10.04 13.28
C ASN A 45 13.38 10.07 11.78
N TYR A 46 13.22 8.93 11.16
CA TYR A 46 12.75 8.83 9.79
C TYR A 46 11.24 8.70 9.74
N ASP A 47 10.61 9.34 8.78
CA ASP A 47 9.16 9.30 8.54
C ASP A 47 8.75 8.24 7.50
N LEU A 48 9.69 7.82 6.63
CA LEU A 48 9.42 6.91 5.52
C LEU A 48 10.69 6.14 5.13
N VAL A 49 10.54 4.85 4.88
CA VAL A 49 11.56 4.03 4.19
C VAL A 49 11.16 3.86 2.72
N VAL A 50 12.05 4.23 1.81
CA VAL A 50 11.87 3.96 0.38
C VAL A 50 12.82 2.86 -0.04
N LYS A 51 12.30 1.73 -0.50
CA LYS A 51 13.10 0.58 -0.93
C LYS A 51 12.82 0.22 -2.38
N TYR A 52 13.91 0.10 -3.17
CA TYR A 52 13.82 -0.41 -4.52
C TYR A 52 13.60 -1.94 -4.53
N THR A 53 12.59 -2.38 -5.27
CA THR A 53 12.34 -3.81 -5.54
C THR A 53 12.84 -4.18 -6.92
N LYS A 54 13.55 -5.31 -7.03
CA LYS A 54 14.05 -5.78 -8.33
C LYS A 54 12.90 -6.27 -9.20
N ASP A 55 12.90 -5.83 -10.46
CA ASP A 55 12.06 -6.44 -11.50
C ASP A 55 12.71 -7.77 -11.93
N GLU A 56 12.02 -8.88 -11.80
CA GLU A 56 12.35 -10.05 -12.61
C GLU A 56 11.62 -9.90 -13.95
N GLU A 57 12.36 -9.98 -15.05
CA GLU A 57 11.94 -9.66 -16.43
C GLU A 57 10.73 -10.46 -16.95
N SER A 58 10.17 -11.35 -16.17
CA SER A 58 9.23 -12.35 -16.68
C SER A 58 7.78 -12.22 -16.18
N PHE A 59 7.41 -11.42 -15.19
CA PHE A 59 6.06 -11.55 -14.62
C PHE A 59 5.36 -10.26 -14.22
N THR A 60 4.08 -10.24 -14.53
CA THR A 60 3.06 -9.26 -14.10
C THR A 60 2.81 -9.22 -12.58
N SER A 61 3.52 -9.99 -11.78
CA SER A 61 3.40 -10.05 -10.32
C SER A 61 4.63 -9.43 -9.63
N LEU A 62 4.37 -8.59 -8.64
CA LEU A 62 5.40 -8.11 -7.70
C LEU A 62 5.93 -9.30 -6.90
N ILE A 63 7.20 -9.67 -7.13
CA ILE A 63 7.86 -10.68 -6.29
C ILE A 63 8.58 -9.94 -5.17
N PHE A 64 8.00 -9.97 -3.98
CA PHE A 64 8.66 -9.47 -2.79
C PHE A 64 9.71 -10.47 -2.30
N THR A 65 10.91 -9.99 -2.04
CA THR A 65 11.96 -10.77 -1.40
C THR A 65 11.62 -11.03 0.09
N PRO A 66 12.27 -12.01 0.75
CA PRO A 66 12.12 -12.17 2.20
C PRO A 66 12.43 -10.91 3.00
N VAL A 67 13.36 -10.08 2.52
CA VAL A 67 13.69 -8.77 3.12
C VAL A 67 12.51 -7.80 3.00
N ASP A 68 11.87 -7.73 1.82
CA ASP A 68 10.72 -6.86 1.59
C ASP A 68 9.57 -7.21 2.54
N TRP A 69 9.27 -8.50 2.68
CA TRP A 69 8.24 -8.98 3.61
C TRP A 69 8.56 -8.68 5.07
N GLN A 70 9.83 -8.75 5.46
CA GLN A 70 10.23 -8.41 6.82
C GLN A 70 10.07 -6.92 7.09
N LEU A 71 10.45 -6.06 6.14
CA LEU A 71 10.28 -4.61 6.26
C LEU A 71 8.80 -4.24 6.35
N LEU A 72 7.96 -4.72 5.43
CA LEU A 72 6.52 -4.44 5.44
C LEU A 72 5.81 -4.86 6.73
N ARG A 73 6.34 -5.86 7.45
CA ARG A 73 5.74 -6.37 8.70
C ARG A 73 6.31 -5.77 9.97
N LYS A 74 7.56 -5.29 9.95
CA LYS A 74 8.31 -4.97 11.16
C LYS A 74 8.88 -3.56 11.19
N CYS A 75 8.86 -2.84 10.08
CA CYS A 75 9.35 -1.46 10.05
C CYS A 75 8.42 -0.57 10.89
N PRO A 76 8.95 0.26 11.80
CA PRO A 76 8.14 1.12 12.66
C PRO A 76 7.56 2.34 11.93
N VAL A 77 8.00 2.60 10.71
CA VAL A 77 7.49 3.68 9.84
C VAL A 77 6.97 3.12 8.52
N PRO A 78 6.16 3.85 7.77
CA PRO A 78 5.69 3.43 6.45
C PRO A 78 6.82 3.02 5.51
N VAL A 79 6.56 2.03 4.66
CA VAL A 79 7.53 1.52 3.68
C VAL A 79 6.96 1.67 2.28
N LEU A 80 7.63 2.47 1.44
CA LEU A 80 7.33 2.63 0.03
C LEU A 80 8.23 1.71 -0.81
N MET A 81 7.64 0.68 -1.41
CA MET A 81 8.34 -0.19 -2.36
C MET A 81 8.26 0.44 -3.75
N VAL A 82 9.43 0.73 -4.34
CA VAL A 82 9.52 1.32 -5.67
C VAL A 82 10.18 0.35 -6.66
N ARG A 83 9.76 0.41 -7.91
CA ARG A 83 10.35 -0.36 -9.01
C ARG A 83 10.63 0.52 -10.21
N ASN A 84 11.42 0.02 -11.16
CA ASN A 84 11.57 0.66 -12.45
C ASN A 84 10.22 0.71 -13.18
N GLY A 85 9.99 1.78 -13.87
CA GLY A 85 8.80 1.96 -14.71
C GLY A 85 8.57 3.42 -15.05
N ASP A 86 7.99 3.66 -16.20
CA ASP A 86 7.55 4.99 -16.56
C ASP A 86 6.25 5.32 -15.84
N TRP A 87 6.24 6.39 -15.10
CA TRP A 87 5.03 6.93 -14.52
C TRP A 87 4.17 7.48 -15.65
N LYS A 88 2.99 6.89 -15.83
CA LYS A 88 2.02 7.40 -16.81
C LYS A 88 1.62 8.84 -16.48
N HIS A 89 1.25 9.63 -17.48
CA HIS A 89 0.86 11.02 -17.29
C HIS A 89 -0.35 11.20 -16.34
N GLN A 90 -1.25 10.21 -16.31
CA GLN A 90 -2.34 10.16 -15.32
C GLN A 90 -1.88 9.33 -14.12
N ARG A 91 -1.56 10.03 -13.05
CA ARG A 91 -1.14 9.40 -11.80
C ARG A 91 -2.38 9.05 -11.01
N ARG A 92 -2.53 7.78 -10.66
CA ARG A 92 -3.66 7.27 -9.88
C ARG A 92 -3.11 6.59 -8.65
N ILE A 93 -3.70 6.90 -7.52
CA ILE A 93 -3.35 6.32 -6.23
C ILE A 93 -4.53 5.48 -5.79
N LEU A 94 -4.32 4.20 -5.59
CA LEU A 94 -5.30 3.28 -5.06
C LEU A 94 -5.05 3.08 -3.57
N VAL A 95 -5.99 3.49 -2.74
CA VAL A 95 -5.95 3.31 -1.29
C VAL A 95 -6.83 2.11 -0.93
N ALA A 96 -6.21 1.07 -0.39
CA ALA A 96 -6.92 -0.10 0.10
C ALA A 96 -7.38 0.13 1.54
N VAL A 97 -8.68 0.05 1.79
CA VAL A 97 -9.30 0.30 3.08
C VAL A 97 -10.12 -0.90 3.54
N ASN A 98 -10.20 -1.10 4.84
CA ASN A 98 -11.10 -2.09 5.44
C ASN A 98 -12.32 -1.38 6.02
N VAL A 99 -13.46 -1.52 5.35
CA VAL A 99 -14.73 -0.90 5.74
C VAL A 99 -15.73 -1.91 6.31
N SER A 100 -15.26 -3.03 6.87
CA SER A 100 -16.13 -4.04 7.50
C SER A 100 -16.92 -3.49 8.69
N GLY A 101 -16.38 -2.49 9.39
CA GLY A 101 -17.01 -1.89 10.58
C GLY A 101 -16.90 -2.74 11.85
N GLU A 102 -15.99 -3.73 11.84
CA GLU A 102 -15.86 -4.67 12.96
C GLU A 102 -15.08 -4.11 14.16
N GLN A 103 -14.31 -3.03 13.98
CA GLN A 103 -13.42 -2.51 15.02
C GLN A 103 -13.26 -0.99 14.92
N ASP A 104 -13.43 -0.28 16.03
CA ASP A 104 -13.40 1.19 16.10
C ASP A 104 -12.09 1.81 15.60
N TYR A 105 -10.93 1.17 15.86
CA TYR A 105 -9.64 1.67 15.40
C TYR A 105 -9.44 1.58 13.87
N GLN A 106 -10.24 0.79 13.17
CA GLN A 106 -10.19 0.68 11.70
C GLN A 106 -10.58 2.00 11.02
N ASP A 107 -11.50 2.74 11.60
CA ASP A 107 -11.96 4.01 11.03
C ASP A 107 -10.87 5.08 11.10
N GLU A 108 -10.13 5.16 12.20
CA GLU A 108 -8.98 6.06 12.33
C GLU A 108 -7.87 5.67 11.35
N PHE A 109 -7.55 4.39 11.27
CA PHE A 109 -6.53 3.87 10.35
C PHE A 109 -6.92 4.08 8.87
N ASN A 110 -8.17 3.84 8.50
CA ASN A 110 -8.67 4.14 7.16
C ASN A 110 -8.54 5.61 6.81
N GLN A 111 -8.80 6.52 7.78
CA GLN A 111 -8.65 7.97 7.56
C GLN A 111 -7.19 8.33 7.30
N GLU A 112 -6.27 7.84 8.12
CA GLU A 112 -4.82 8.06 7.94
C GLU A 112 -4.33 7.57 6.58
N LEU A 113 -4.79 6.39 6.13
CA LEU A 113 -4.48 5.86 4.80
C LEU A 113 -4.99 6.77 3.67
N VAL A 114 -6.22 7.27 3.79
CA VAL A 114 -6.79 8.18 2.77
C VAL A 114 -6.07 9.52 2.77
N GLU A 115 -5.77 10.10 3.92
CA GLU A 115 -5.00 11.35 4.05
C GLU A 115 -3.61 11.21 3.43
N THR A 116 -2.92 10.10 3.70
CA THR A 116 -1.64 9.77 3.09
C THR A 116 -1.75 9.66 1.56
N GLY A 117 -2.78 8.96 1.06
CA GLY A 117 -3.04 8.84 -0.37
C GLY A 117 -3.31 10.19 -1.04
N MET A 118 -4.06 11.07 -0.39
CA MET A 118 -4.36 12.42 -0.88
C MET A 118 -3.10 13.29 -0.90
N SER A 119 -2.29 13.25 0.15
CA SER A 119 -1.01 13.97 0.22
C SER A 119 -0.05 13.52 -0.88
N LEU A 120 0.04 12.21 -1.13
CA LEU A 120 0.82 11.69 -2.25
C LEU A 120 0.28 12.17 -3.60
N ALA A 121 -1.04 12.21 -3.79
CA ALA A 121 -1.66 12.70 -5.01
C ALA A 121 -1.34 14.17 -5.29
N GLU A 122 -1.36 15.01 -4.26
CA GLU A 122 -0.99 16.42 -4.35
C GLU A 122 0.47 16.59 -4.74
N ASN A 123 1.38 15.91 -4.06
CA ASN A 123 2.83 15.94 -4.32
C ASN A 123 3.21 15.39 -5.71
N LEU A 124 2.38 14.51 -6.26
CA LEU A 124 2.55 13.94 -7.60
C LEU A 124 1.84 14.73 -8.72
N ASN A 125 1.62 16.04 -8.54
CA ASN A 125 0.93 16.90 -9.49
C ASN A 125 -0.53 16.52 -9.80
N ARG A 126 -1.34 16.40 -8.75
CA ARG A 126 -2.79 16.18 -8.78
C ARG A 126 -3.21 14.84 -9.39
N GLY A 127 -2.69 13.75 -8.85
CA GLY A 127 -3.19 12.40 -9.12
C GLY A 127 -4.62 12.22 -8.58
N ASN A 128 -5.37 11.31 -9.22
CA ASN A 128 -6.68 10.91 -8.69
C ASN A 128 -6.50 9.84 -7.61
N VAL A 129 -7.22 10.00 -6.50
CA VAL A 129 -7.29 9.00 -5.44
C VAL A 129 -8.51 8.12 -5.65
N HIS A 130 -8.29 6.81 -5.68
CA HIS A 130 -9.31 5.78 -5.70
C HIS A 130 -9.28 4.99 -4.41
N LEU A 131 -10.45 4.57 -3.92
CA LEU A 131 -10.58 3.71 -2.77
C LEU A 131 -10.99 2.30 -3.22
N VAL A 132 -10.42 1.27 -2.60
CA VAL A 132 -10.84 -0.11 -2.80
C VAL A 132 -11.06 -0.82 -1.47
N ALA A 133 -12.15 -1.56 -1.38
CA ALA A 133 -12.40 -2.51 -0.30
C ALA A 133 -12.83 -3.86 -0.88
N ALA A 134 -12.30 -4.92 -0.30
CA ALA A 134 -12.72 -6.29 -0.59
C ALA A 134 -13.58 -6.80 0.56
N TYR A 135 -14.61 -7.61 0.23
CA TYR A 135 -15.41 -8.31 1.22
C TYR A 135 -15.48 -9.80 0.91
N PRO A 136 -15.52 -10.68 1.93
CA PRO A 136 -15.49 -12.11 1.72
C PRO A 136 -16.80 -12.63 1.11
N SER A 137 -16.69 -13.66 0.27
CA SER A 137 -17.82 -14.49 -0.15
C SER A 137 -18.44 -15.23 1.03
N ALA A 138 -19.67 -15.70 0.88
CA ALA A 138 -20.28 -16.58 1.88
C ALA A 138 -19.45 -17.85 2.06
N PRO A 139 -19.17 -18.28 3.31
CA PRO A 139 -18.43 -19.51 3.57
C PRO A 139 -19.15 -20.73 2.98
N ILE A 140 -18.51 -21.44 2.07
CA ILE A 140 -19.07 -22.62 1.38
C ILE A 140 -19.54 -23.69 2.39
N ASN A 141 -18.80 -23.89 3.48
CA ASN A 141 -19.15 -24.84 4.53
C ASN A 141 -20.49 -24.48 5.23
N MET A 142 -20.81 -23.20 5.41
CA MET A 142 -22.11 -22.80 5.97
C MET A 142 -23.29 -23.21 5.08
N ALA A 143 -23.12 -23.15 3.75
CA ALA A 143 -24.17 -23.61 2.81
C ALA A 143 -24.34 -25.13 2.81
N ILE A 144 -23.26 -25.88 3.11
CA ILE A 144 -23.27 -27.34 3.17
C ILE A 144 -23.84 -27.83 4.52
N ASP A 145 -23.38 -27.21 5.62
CA ASP A 145 -23.74 -27.64 6.97
C ASP A 145 -25.14 -27.16 7.42
N LEU A 146 -25.64 -26.09 6.80
CA LEU A 146 -26.95 -25.48 7.07
C LEU A 146 -27.74 -25.32 5.76
N PRO A 147 -28.48 -26.34 5.32
CA PRO A 147 -29.22 -26.30 4.04
C PRO A 147 -30.22 -25.13 3.93
N GLU A 148 -30.66 -24.57 5.06
CA GLU A 148 -31.57 -23.40 5.10
C GLU A 148 -30.81 -22.06 5.12
N PHE A 149 -29.46 -22.08 5.08
CA PHE A 149 -28.67 -20.86 5.10
C PHE A 149 -28.84 -20.06 3.81
N ASN A 150 -29.35 -18.85 3.95
CA ASN A 150 -29.55 -17.95 2.81
C ASN A 150 -28.23 -17.25 2.46
N THR A 151 -27.41 -17.88 1.62
CA THR A 151 -26.13 -17.35 1.16
C THR A 151 -26.28 -15.97 0.48
N SER A 152 -27.30 -15.81 -0.39
CA SER A 152 -27.54 -14.55 -1.09
C SER A 152 -27.96 -13.42 -0.12
N GLY A 153 -28.72 -13.74 0.91
CA GLY A 153 -29.09 -12.77 1.95
C GLY A 153 -27.88 -12.32 2.77
N TYR A 154 -27.01 -13.26 3.09
CA TYR A 154 -25.74 -12.99 3.80
C TYR A 154 -24.79 -12.11 2.97
N GLU A 155 -24.54 -12.47 1.73
CA GLU A 155 -23.69 -11.71 0.81
C GLU A 155 -24.21 -10.29 0.55
N ASN A 156 -25.51 -10.16 0.34
CA ASN A 156 -26.15 -8.85 0.18
C ASN A 156 -26.05 -7.99 1.45
N GLY A 157 -26.14 -8.60 2.61
CA GLY A 157 -25.96 -7.92 3.90
C GLY A 157 -24.53 -7.37 4.06
N ILE A 158 -23.53 -8.22 3.84
CA ILE A 158 -22.11 -7.81 3.91
C ILE A 158 -21.80 -6.73 2.88
N ARG A 159 -22.18 -6.95 1.64
CA ARG A 159 -22.00 -5.97 0.56
C ARG A 159 -22.66 -4.64 0.89
N GLY A 160 -23.91 -4.68 1.37
CA GLY A 160 -24.66 -3.49 1.76
C GLY A 160 -23.94 -2.69 2.85
N GLN A 161 -23.42 -3.35 3.87
CA GLN A 161 -22.66 -2.70 4.95
C GLN A 161 -21.37 -2.07 4.43
N HIS A 162 -20.61 -2.78 3.61
CA HIS A 162 -19.37 -2.25 2.99
C HIS A 162 -19.67 -1.03 2.12
N LEU A 163 -20.74 -1.04 1.34
CA LEU A 163 -21.16 0.11 0.53
C LEU A 163 -21.55 1.33 1.37
N ILE A 164 -22.25 1.12 2.48
CA ILE A 164 -22.63 2.19 3.42
C ILE A 164 -21.38 2.82 4.04
N ASN A 165 -20.48 2.00 4.57
CA ASN A 165 -19.28 2.45 5.23
C ASN A 165 -18.31 3.13 4.22
N MET A 166 -18.15 2.56 3.04
CA MET A 166 -17.38 3.18 1.94
C MET A 166 -17.96 4.55 1.56
N LYS A 167 -19.27 4.65 1.46
CA LYS A 167 -19.96 5.93 1.17
C LYS A 167 -19.67 6.96 2.25
N ALA A 168 -19.72 6.61 3.51
CA ALA A 168 -19.38 7.51 4.61
C ALA A 168 -17.93 7.99 4.54
N LEU A 169 -16.99 7.05 4.32
CA LEU A 169 -15.57 7.36 4.17
C LEU A 169 -15.30 8.29 2.99
N ARG A 170 -15.79 7.95 1.78
CA ARG A 170 -15.56 8.78 0.58
C ARG A 170 -16.15 10.18 0.71
N GLN A 171 -17.32 10.33 1.33
CA GLN A 171 -17.96 11.62 1.54
C GLN A 171 -17.15 12.53 2.47
N LYS A 172 -16.54 11.98 3.51
CA LYS A 172 -15.66 12.71 4.42
C LYS A 172 -14.49 13.38 3.69
N PHE A 173 -13.96 12.73 2.66
CA PHE A 173 -12.79 13.19 1.90
C PHE A 173 -13.14 13.80 0.53
N GLY A 174 -14.41 13.93 0.19
CA GLY A 174 -14.84 14.49 -1.09
C GLY A 174 -14.49 13.65 -2.30
N ILE A 175 -14.26 12.32 -2.11
CA ILE A 175 -13.93 11.39 -3.18
C ILE A 175 -15.22 10.99 -3.92
N SER A 176 -15.20 11.05 -5.26
CA SER A 176 -16.37 10.73 -6.08
C SER A 176 -16.71 9.24 -6.04
N GLU A 177 -17.94 8.89 -6.38
CA GLU A 177 -18.39 7.50 -6.43
C GLU A 177 -17.65 6.67 -7.47
N ASP A 178 -17.33 7.27 -8.61
CA ASP A 178 -16.60 6.64 -9.71
C ASP A 178 -15.16 6.23 -9.32
N HIS A 179 -14.65 6.80 -8.24
CA HIS A 179 -13.33 6.49 -7.68
C HIS A 179 -13.43 5.54 -6.49
N THR A 180 -14.55 4.82 -6.30
CA THR A 180 -14.70 3.87 -5.20
C THR A 180 -15.06 2.48 -5.71
N HIS A 181 -14.36 1.47 -5.21
CA HIS A 181 -14.49 0.08 -5.64
C HIS A 181 -14.75 -0.80 -4.42
N VAL A 182 -15.92 -1.41 -4.36
CA VAL A 182 -16.28 -2.40 -3.33
C VAL A 182 -16.56 -3.71 -4.05
N ARG A 183 -15.71 -4.72 -3.84
CA ARG A 183 -15.76 -5.98 -4.57
C ARG A 183 -15.69 -7.19 -3.65
N GLU A 184 -16.35 -8.24 -4.09
CA GLU A 184 -16.27 -9.55 -3.49
C GLU A 184 -14.95 -10.23 -3.86
N GLY A 185 -14.32 -10.90 -2.89
CA GLY A 185 -13.10 -11.67 -3.08
C GLY A 185 -12.07 -11.41 -1.99
N PHE A 186 -10.90 -12.04 -2.16
CA PHE A 186 -9.77 -11.82 -1.26
C PHE A 186 -9.03 -10.52 -1.62
N PRO A 187 -8.57 -9.75 -0.63
CA PRO A 187 -7.84 -8.49 -0.88
C PRO A 187 -6.65 -8.65 -1.83
N GLU A 188 -5.91 -9.76 -1.72
CA GLU A 188 -4.75 -10.08 -2.55
C GLU A 188 -5.08 -10.31 -4.04
N GLU A 189 -6.34 -10.55 -4.38
CA GLU A 189 -6.85 -10.69 -5.74
C GLU A 189 -7.50 -9.39 -6.21
N VAL A 190 -8.42 -8.86 -5.40
CA VAL A 190 -9.24 -7.68 -5.72
C VAL A 190 -8.38 -6.42 -5.90
N ILE A 191 -7.42 -6.17 -5.01
CA ILE A 191 -6.63 -4.93 -5.06
C ILE A 191 -5.78 -4.86 -6.34
N PRO A 192 -5.03 -5.91 -6.75
CA PRO A 192 -4.29 -5.89 -8.00
C PRO A 192 -5.17 -5.82 -9.26
N GLU A 193 -6.38 -6.38 -9.23
CA GLU A 193 -7.34 -6.28 -10.34
C GLU A 193 -7.79 -4.84 -10.52
N VAL A 194 -8.27 -4.20 -9.46
CA VAL A 194 -8.69 -2.79 -9.50
C VAL A 194 -7.52 -1.88 -9.91
N ALA A 195 -6.31 -2.14 -9.41
CA ALA A 195 -5.13 -1.37 -9.79
C ALA A 195 -4.76 -1.46 -11.29
N LYS A 196 -5.17 -2.52 -11.98
CA LYS A 196 -4.98 -2.66 -13.44
C LYS A 196 -6.07 -1.96 -14.25
N GLU A 197 -7.26 -1.82 -13.69
CA GLU A 197 -8.42 -1.23 -14.37
C GLU A 197 -8.39 0.31 -14.36
N ILE A 198 -7.82 0.91 -13.33
CA ILE A 198 -7.79 2.37 -13.15
C ILE A 198 -6.63 3.08 -13.87
#